data_1de8320f879caa865b671fd14c71df3a
#
_entry.id   1de8320f879caa865b671fd14c71df3a
#
_cell.length_a   1.000
_cell.length_b   1.000
_cell.length_c   1.000
_cell.angle_alpha   90.00
_cell.angle_beta   90.00
_cell.angle_gamma   90.00
#
_symmetry.space_group_name_H-M   'P 1'
#
loop_
_entity.id
_entity.type
_entity.pdbx_description
1 polymer ?
#
loop_
_entity_poly.entity_id
_entity_poly.type
_entity_poly.pdbx_seq_one_letter_code
_entity_poly.pdbx_strand_id
1 'polypeptide(L)'
;MQSNRFADTRDFLSQTKFYEGYSRFKENDGSYESWDEAVDRVISMHENNYSDKTEELNSYLEEARTAYKEQRVLGAQRALQFGGEQLMKHQMRMYNCTSSYADRPAFYGEFFYILLCLSLIHI
;
A
#
# COMPACT_ATOMS: atom_id res chain seq x y z
N MET A 1 35.53 -6.79 6.97
CA MET A 1 34.68 -7.98 7.13
C MET A 1 33.42 -7.76 8.00
N GLN A 2 33.33 -6.69 8.80
CA GLN A 2 32.12 -6.38 9.61
C GLN A 2 31.00 -5.66 8.82
N SER A 3 31.33 -4.97 7.76
CA SER A 3 30.36 -4.18 6.95
C SER A 3 29.28 -5.06 6.27
N ASN A 4 29.60 -6.30 5.86
CA ASN A 4 28.67 -7.18 5.17
C ASN A 4 27.58 -7.75 6.09
N ARG A 5 27.88 -8.05 7.35
CA ARG A 5 26.91 -8.66 8.26
C ARG A 5 25.72 -7.76 8.58
N PHE A 6 25.95 -6.45 8.70
CA PHE A 6 24.86 -5.49 8.96
C PHE A 6 23.97 -5.30 7.74
N ALA A 7 24.54 -5.30 6.54
CA ALA A 7 23.78 -5.24 5.30
C ALA A 7 22.88 -6.49 5.17
N ASP A 8 23.47 -7.68 5.32
CA ASP A 8 22.75 -8.95 5.23
C ASP A 8 21.62 -9.05 6.28
N THR A 9 21.87 -8.60 7.52
CA THR A 9 20.84 -8.58 8.56
C THR A 9 19.71 -7.61 8.27
N ARG A 10 20.03 -6.42 7.74
CA ARG A 10 19.03 -5.42 7.35
C ARG A 10 18.16 -5.93 6.21
N ASP A 11 18.78 -6.53 5.20
CA ASP A 11 18.08 -7.06 4.04
C ASP A 11 17.15 -8.22 4.44
N PHE A 12 17.60 -9.10 5.32
CA PHE A 12 16.78 -10.17 5.88
C PHE A 12 15.58 -9.60 6.65
N LEU A 13 15.78 -8.62 7.52
CA LEU A 13 14.70 -7.97 8.27
C LEU A 13 13.71 -7.25 7.35
N SER A 14 14.21 -6.59 6.31
CA SER A 14 13.38 -5.92 5.32
C SER A 14 12.48 -6.91 4.58
N GLN A 15 13.04 -8.02 4.11
CA GLN A 15 12.29 -9.09 3.45
C GLN A 15 11.26 -9.71 4.40
N THR A 16 11.64 -10.01 5.63
CA THR A 16 10.73 -10.56 6.63
C THR A 16 9.53 -9.63 6.85
N LYS A 17 9.79 -8.33 7.01
CA LYS A 17 8.71 -7.34 7.19
C LYS A 17 7.83 -7.19 5.95
N PHE A 18 8.40 -7.31 4.77
CA PHE A 18 7.63 -7.28 3.53
C PHE A 18 6.67 -8.47 3.46
N TYR A 19 7.15 -9.69 3.68
CA TYR A 19 6.30 -10.88 3.63
C TYR A 19 5.28 -10.95 4.76
N GLU A 20 5.61 -10.44 5.95
CA GLU A 20 4.70 -10.40 7.09
C GLU A 20 3.53 -9.42 6.91
N GLY A 21 3.79 -8.25 6.32
CA GLY A 21 2.85 -7.14 6.36
C GLY A 21 2.28 -6.66 5.01
N TYR A 22 2.92 -6.99 3.90
CA TYR A 22 2.62 -6.37 2.61
C TYR A 22 2.40 -7.35 1.47
N SER A 23 3.10 -8.49 1.48
CA SER A 23 2.96 -9.53 0.48
C SER A 23 1.64 -10.27 0.65
N ARG A 24 0.98 -10.60 -0.44
CA ARG A 24 -0.28 -11.35 -0.44
C ARG A 24 -0.05 -12.77 -0.86
N PHE A 25 -0.80 -13.69 -0.26
CA PHE A 25 -0.82 -15.07 -0.67
C PHE A 25 -1.62 -15.21 -1.98
N LYS A 26 -1.03 -15.86 -2.96
CA LYS A 26 -1.64 -16.19 -4.25
C LYS A 26 -2.16 -17.62 -4.20
N GLU A 27 -3.47 -17.79 -4.15
CA GLU A 27 -4.09 -19.11 -4.08
C GLU A 27 -3.77 -19.97 -5.31
N ASN A 28 -3.66 -19.34 -6.48
CA ASN A 28 -3.40 -20.04 -7.75
C ASN A 28 -2.02 -20.69 -7.78
N ASP A 29 -1.01 -20.04 -7.22
CA ASP A 29 0.39 -20.47 -7.26
C ASP A 29 0.84 -21.12 -5.94
N GLY A 30 0.06 -21.02 -4.88
CA GLY A 30 0.42 -21.46 -3.54
C GLY A 30 1.63 -20.73 -2.95
N SER A 31 1.89 -19.51 -3.42
CA SER A 31 3.05 -18.69 -3.04
C SER A 31 2.65 -17.28 -2.64
N TYR A 32 3.57 -16.56 -2.00
CA TYR A 32 3.38 -15.15 -1.69
C TYR A 32 3.88 -14.26 -2.84
N GLU A 33 3.26 -13.07 -2.99
CA GLU A 33 3.74 -12.06 -3.93
C GLU A 33 5.20 -11.68 -3.65
N SER A 34 6.00 -11.58 -4.71
CA SER A 34 7.31 -10.92 -4.67
C SER A 34 7.16 -9.39 -4.55
N TRP A 35 8.27 -8.70 -4.28
CA TRP A 35 8.30 -7.24 -4.28
C TRP A 35 7.79 -6.64 -5.59
N ASP A 36 8.28 -7.17 -6.72
CA ASP A 36 7.91 -6.69 -8.05
C ASP A 36 6.42 -6.87 -8.33
N GLU A 37 5.85 -8.03 -7.96
CA GLU A 37 4.42 -8.29 -8.11
C GLU A 37 3.55 -7.37 -7.24
N ALA A 38 4.00 -7.08 -6.01
CA ALA A 38 3.30 -6.15 -5.14
C ALA A 38 3.32 -4.71 -5.69
N VAL A 39 4.45 -4.28 -6.27
CA VAL A 39 4.56 -2.99 -6.97
C VAL A 39 3.65 -2.97 -8.20
N ASP A 40 3.66 -4.01 -9.02
CA ASP A 40 2.79 -4.11 -10.19
C ASP A 40 1.32 -4.03 -9.82
N ARG A 41 0.90 -4.68 -8.73
CA ARG A 41 -0.47 -4.58 -8.19
C ARG A 41 -0.85 -3.15 -7.84
N VAL A 42 0.05 -2.38 -7.22
CA VAL A 42 -0.20 -0.98 -6.84
C VAL A 42 -0.28 -0.09 -8.08
N ILE A 43 0.66 -0.22 -9.00
CA ILE A 43 0.67 0.60 -10.23
C ILE A 43 -0.53 0.29 -11.10
N SER A 44 -0.85 -0.99 -11.32
CA SER A 44 -2.04 -1.40 -12.09
C SER A 44 -3.35 -0.91 -11.48
N MET A 45 -3.43 -0.78 -10.15
CA MET A 45 -4.57 -0.15 -9.50
C MET A 45 -4.72 1.32 -9.94
N HIS A 46 -3.62 2.08 -10.04
CA HIS A 46 -3.65 3.46 -10.50
C HIS A 46 -3.98 3.55 -11.99
N GLU A 47 -3.40 2.69 -12.83
CA GLU A 47 -3.73 2.59 -14.26
C GLU A 47 -5.23 2.37 -14.46
N ASN A 48 -5.81 1.42 -13.75
CA ASN A 48 -7.23 1.11 -13.83
C ASN A 48 -8.12 2.28 -13.35
N ASN A 49 -7.69 2.98 -12.29
CA ASN A 49 -8.45 4.10 -11.74
C ASN A 49 -8.42 5.35 -12.65
N TYR A 50 -7.41 5.47 -13.48
CA TYR A 50 -7.19 6.61 -14.37
C TYR A 50 -7.13 6.21 -15.84
N SER A 51 -7.84 5.14 -16.21
CA SER A 51 -7.86 4.58 -17.57
C SER A 51 -8.35 5.54 -18.66
N ASP A 52 -9.02 6.63 -18.28
CA ASP A 52 -9.48 7.69 -19.15
C ASP A 52 -8.43 8.78 -19.38
N LYS A 53 -7.25 8.68 -18.76
CA LYS A 53 -6.22 9.71 -18.80
C LYS A 53 -5.07 9.35 -19.74
N THR A 54 -4.48 10.37 -20.27
CA THR A 54 -3.58 10.49 -21.42
C THR A 54 -2.33 9.61 -21.38
N GLU A 55 -1.73 9.40 -22.57
CA GLU A 55 -0.43 8.76 -22.78
C GLU A 55 0.68 9.32 -21.86
N GLU A 56 0.61 10.61 -21.53
CA GLU A 56 1.54 11.26 -20.60
C GLU A 56 1.51 10.64 -19.20
N LEU A 57 0.32 10.35 -18.64
CA LEU A 57 0.19 9.69 -17.34
C LEU A 57 0.79 8.28 -17.35
N ASN A 58 0.59 7.54 -18.44
CA ASN A 58 1.15 6.20 -18.58
C ASN A 58 2.69 6.22 -18.53
N SER A 59 3.31 7.23 -19.14
CA SER A 59 4.77 7.43 -19.08
C SER A 59 5.25 7.65 -17.64
N TYR A 60 4.57 8.50 -16.87
CA TYR A 60 4.90 8.72 -15.46
C TYR A 60 4.67 7.47 -14.60
N LEU A 61 3.62 6.70 -14.87
CA LEU A 61 3.36 5.46 -14.13
C LEU A 61 4.43 4.39 -14.40
N GLU A 62 4.94 4.29 -15.64
CA GLU A 62 6.04 3.37 -15.96
C GLU A 62 7.37 3.81 -15.32
N GLU A 63 7.67 5.10 -15.30
CA GLU A 63 8.82 5.62 -14.57
C GLU A 63 8.71 5.35 -13.07
N ALA A 64 7.53 5.59 -12.49
CA ALA A 64 7.25 5.30 -11.09
C ALA A 64 7.36 3.81 -10.79
N ARG A 65 6.85 2.93 -11.66
CA ARG A 65 6.97 1.47 -11.56
C ARG A 65 8.43 1.04 -11.46
N THR A 66 9.25 1.54 -12.39
CA THR A 66 10.68 1.23 -12.42
C THR A 66 11.39 1.71 -11.15
N ALA A 67 11.17 2.96 -10.77
CA ALA A 67 11.78 3.54 -9.57
C ALA A 67 11.36 2.83 -8.28
N TYR A 68 10.12 2.34 -8.23
CA TYR A 68 9.57 1.63 -7.09
C TYR A 68 10.12 0.20 -7.00
N LYS A 69 10.23 -0.53 -8.13
CA LYS A 69 10.85 -1.86 -8.18
C LYS A 69 12.32 -1.82 -7.76
N GLU A 70 13.05 -0.82 -8.21
CA GLU A 70 14.44 -0.58 -7.84
C GLU A 70 14.62 -0.02 -6.42
N GLN A 71 13.53 0.19 -5.68
CA GLN A 71 13.53 0.75 -4.32
C GLN A 71 14.17 2.15 -4.22
N ARG A 72 14.23 2.89 -5.32
CA ARG A 72 14.68 4.30 -5.34
C ARG A 72 13.67 5.24 -4.71
N VAL A 73 12.40 4.88 -4.78
CA VAL A 73 11.28 5.56 -4.12
C VAL A 73 10.42 4.53 -3.40
N LEU A 74 9.78 4.96 -2.33
CA LEU A 74 8.75 4.19 -1.64
C LEU A 74 7.44 4.98 -1.71
N GLY A 75 6.42 4.35 -2.27
CA GLY A 75 5.07 4.88 -2.24
C GLY A 75 4.44 4.78 -0.85
N ALA A 76 3.19 5.20 -0.74
CA ALA A 76 2.44 5.06 0.50
C ALA A 76 2.36 3.59 0.93
N GLN A 77 2.82 3.29 2.13
CA GLN A 77 2.80 1.91 2.67
C GLN A 77 1.41 1.28 2.67
N ARG A 78 0.38 2.11 2.86
CA ARG A 78 -1.03 1.67 2.78
C ARG A 78 -1.41 1.18 1.38
N ALA A 79 -0.84 1.76 0.33
CA ALA A 79 -1.05 1.28 -1.03
C ALA A 79 -0.44 -0.12 -1.22
N LEU A 80 0.75 -0.39 -0.69
CA LEU A 80 1.34 -1.75 -0.70
C LEU A 80 0.49 -2.74 0.10
N GLN A 81 0.00 -2.33 1.27
CA GLN A 81 -0.76 -3.19 2.17
C GLN A 81 -2.15 -3.51 1.61
N PHE A 82 -2.88 -2.53 1.09
CA PHE A 82 -4.30 -2.66 0.70
C PHE A 82 -4.56 -2.43 -0.78
N GLY A 83 -3.56 -2.00 -1.57
CA GLY A 83 -3.70 -1.68 -2.99
C GLY A 83 -4.32 -2.81 -3.81
N GLY A 84 -5.08 -2.46 -4.82
CA GLY A 84 -5.86 -3.35 -5.66
C GLY A 84 -7.37 -3.21 -5.41
N GLU A 85 -8.15 -4.23 -5.72
CA GLU A 85 -9.62 -4.20 -5.71
C GLU A 85 -10.23 -3.73 -4.37
N GLN A 86 -9.63 -4.12 -3.23
CA GLN A 86 -10.14 -3.75 -1.92
C GLN A 86 -10.07 -2.24 -1.67
N LEU A 87 -9.00 -1.62 -2.12
CA LEU A 87 -8.82 -0.17 -1.99
C LEU A 87 -9.73 0.60 -2.94
N MET A 88 -9.95 0.08 -4.15
CA MET A 88 -10.88 0.66 -5.11
C MET A 88 -12.32 0.68 -4.58
N LYS A 89 -12.70 -0.34 -3.80
CA LYS A 89 -14.03 -0.39 -3.16
C LYS A 89 -14.13 0.49 -1.91
N HIS A 90 -13.05 0.61 -1.14
CA HIS A 90 -13.04 1.25 0.18
C HIS A 90 -11.80 2.14 0.37
N GLN A 91 -11.80 3.29 -0.27
CA GLN A 91 -10.66 4.24 -0.29
C GLN A 91 -10.28 4.79 1.10
N MET A 92 -11.17 4.77 2.06
CA MET A 92 -10.89 5.24 3.43
C MET A 92 -9.70 4.52 4.07
N ARG A 93 -9.41 3.30 3.66
CA ARG A 93 -8.27 2.51 4.17
C ARG A 93 -6.90 3.10 3.83
N MET A 94 -6.84 4.07 2.91
CA MET A 94 -5.60 4.80 2.60
C MET A 94 -5.19 5.79 3.68
N TYR A 95 -6.14 6.25 4.49
CA TYR A 95 -5.90 7.28 5.49
C TYR A 95 -5.51 6.68 6.84
N ASN A 96 -4.54 7.29 7.50
CA ASN A 96 -4.12 6.91 8.84
C ASN A 96 -4.83 7.73 9.91
N CYS A 97 -5.17 8.98 9.59
CA CYS A 97 -5.72 9.95 10.51
C CYS A 97 -6.98 10.56 9.94
N THR A 98 -7.85 10.94 10.83
CA THR A 98 -9.06 11.69 10.51
C THR A 98 -9.29 12.80 11.53
N SER A 99 -10.05 13.80 11.13
CA SER A 99 -10.52 14.85 12.02
C SER A 99 -12.02 15.03 11.84
N SER A 100 -12.71 15.39 12.92
CA SER A 100 -14.13 15.74 12.89
C SER A 100 -14.37 16.93 13.82
N TYR A 101 -15.44 17.67 13.59
CA TYR A 101 -15.83 18.80 14.41
C TYR A 101 -16.57 18.30 15.65
N ALA A 102 -16.09 18.69 16.85
CA ALA A 102 -16.69 18.30 18.14
C ALA A 102 -17.79 19.24 18.58
N ASP A 103 -18.37 20.05 17.69
CA ASP A 103 -19.30 21.13 17.94
C ASP A 103 -20.79 20.75 17.79
N ARG A 104 -21.07 19.49 17.44
CA ARG A 104 -22.41 19.01 17.11
C ARG A 104 -22.70 17.62 17.68
N PRO A 105 -23.98 17.28 17.95
CA PRO A 105 -24.35 15.96 18.47
C PRO A 105 -23.97 14.80 17.53
N ALA A 106 -23.93 15.03 16.22
CA ALA A 106 -23.54 14.02 15.23
C ALA A 106 -22.06 13.58 15.36
N PHE A 107 -21.21 14.37 16.05
CA PHE A 107 -19.79 14.07 16.26
C PHE A 107 -19.55 12.67 16.78
N TYR A 108 -20.33 12.20 17.75
CA TYR A 108 -20.12 10.87 18.35
C TYR A 108 -20.33 9.75 17.34
N GLY A 109 -21.35 9.84 16.49
CA GLY A 109 -21.61 8.86 15.44
C GLY A 109 -20.56 8.91 14.33
N GLU A 110 -20.22 10.12 13.90
CA GLU A 110 -19.18 10.32 12.88
C GLU A 110 -17.83 9.80 13.34
N PHE A 111 -17.41 10.17 14.55
CA PHE A 111 -16.15 9.76 15.14
C PHE A 111 -16.08 8.23 15.34
N PHE A 112 -17.15 7.62 15.84
CA PHE A 112 -17.24 6.17 16.00
C PHE A 112 -17.12 5.45 14.65
N TYR A 113 -17.85 5.91 13.63
CA TYR A 113 -17.78 5.33 12.29
C TYR A 113 -16.38 5.44 11.70
N ILE A 114 -15.75 6.59 11.80
CA ILE A 114 -14.41 6.82 11.28
C ILE A 114 -13.38 5.96 12.03
N LEU A 115 -13.48 5.85 13.34
CA LEU A 115 -12.61 4.98 14.15
C LEU A 115 -12.76 3.51 13.73
N LEU A 116 -13.97 3.03 13.48
CA LEU A 116 -14.18 1.67 13.00
C LEU A 116 -13.54 1.44 11.62
N CYS A 117 -13.68 2.39 10.70
CA CYS A 117 -13.09 2.31 9.38
C CYS A 117 -11.55 2.29 9.40
N LEU A 118 -10.93 3.01 10.34
CA LEU A 118 -9.48 3.11 10.47
C LEU A 118 -8.90 2.04 11.40
N SER A 119 -9.58 1.67 12.48
CA SER A 119 -9.07 0.73 13.48
C SER A 119 -9.15 -0.73 13.05
N LEU A 120 -10.03 -1.09 12.12
CA LEU A 120 -10.05 -2.42 11.49
C LEU A 120 -8.77 -2.78 10.75
N ILE A 121 -7.86 -1.82 10.60
CA ILE A 121 -6.55 -2.00 9.99
C ILE A 121 -5.49 -2.46 11.00
N HIS A 122 -5.78 -2.36 12.28
CA HIS A 122 -4.85 -2.67 13.37
C HIS A 122 -5.18 -3.96 14.16
N ILE A 123 -6.15 -4.74 13.67
CA ILE A 123 -6.49 -6.03 14.29
C ILE A 123 -5.87 -7.18 13.51
#